data_58db97d4e796e4f1be09998a16439b6c
#
_entry.id   58db97d4e796e4f1be09998a16439b6c
#
_cell.length_a   1.000
_cell.length_b   1.000
_cell.length_c   1.000
_cell.angle_alpha   90.00
_cell.angle_beta   90.00
_cell.angle_gamma   90.00
#
_symmetry.space_group_name_H-M   'P 1'
#
loop_
_entity.id
_entity.type
_entity.pdbx_description
1 polymer ?
#
loop_
_entity_poly.entity_id
_entity_poly.type
_entity_poly.pdbx_seq_one_letter_code
_entity_poly.pdbx_strand_id
1 'polypeptide(L)'
;MITSDMKDTYGPRGKLLWDSWFYQKGDDIHVFYLQANPTDNPYLKHDVVVSIGHAVSKDFANWTELPTALEPGHGGVWDNLALWTGCVIGREGRYFMFYTGRNSDPDKMWIQKIGVAESPDLIHWEKGSQNPILEAINWYAIDNYKNKIGKIGSWRDPFVFYHKERNEYCMTISARLNGKETEYNACVALAVSPDVFGWKLEPPVFSPGIYDEIECTQVIEQDGLWYLFFSTHAENYKPDFAKQIGGQYSGLHCYYAKEFLGPYFPVNGNGVVLPNGNQMYDVRLIPDKGGDYYALGWLKTDQGKYSGKISSPFKMRINGDKVAVVGA
;
A
#
# COMPACT_ATOMS: atom_id res chain seq x y z
N MET A 1 3.58 -14.75 -18.76
CA MET A 1 2.45 -15.00 -17.82
C MET A 1 3.06 -15.51 -16.53
N ILE A 2 2.87 -14.83 -15.42
CA ILE A 2 3.19 -15.38 -14.11
C ILE A 2 2.19 -16.50 -13.91
N THR A 3 2.67 -17.74 -13.96
CA THR A 3 1.85 -18.94 -14.06
C THR A 3 1.24 -19.35 -12.72
N SER A 4 0.29 -20.29 -12.77
CA SER A 4 -0.40 -20.95 -11.65
C SER A 4 0.50 -21.58 -10.56
N ASP A 5 1.81 -21.46 -10.66
CA ASP A 5 2.81 -22.12 -9.83
C ASP A 5 3.58 -21.17 -8.88
N MET A 6 3.01 -19.97 -8.60
CA MET A 6 3.59 -19.13 -7.56
C MET A 6 3.51 -19.85 -6.22
N LYS A 7 4.68 -20.23 -5.72
CA LYS A 7 4.81 -20.78 -4.38
C LYS A 7 4.72 -19.66 -3.35
N ASP A 8 4.16 -19.96 -2.19
CA ASP A 8 4.29 -19.13 -1.02
C ASP A 8 5.68 -19.30 -0.40
N THR A 9 6.18 -18.25 0.22
CA THR A 9 7.41 -18.30 1.01
C THR A 9 7.17 -18.09 2.48
N TYR A 10 6.11 -17.35 2.84
CA TYR A 10 5.83 -17.00 4.22
C TYR A 10 4.34 -16.85 4.51
N GLY A 11 3.94 -17.31 5.66
CA GLY A 11 2.65 -17.04 6.29
C GLY A 11 2.79 -17.15 7.81
N PRO A 12 2.22 -16.21 8.58
CA PRO A 12 2.34 -16.20 10.04
C PRO A 12 1.63 -17.40 10.66
N ARG A 13 2.20 -17.90 11.75
CA ARG A 13 1.65 -19.08 12.42
C ARG A 13 0.29 -18.78 13.05
N GLY A 14 -0.74 -19.51 12.63
CA GLY A 14 -2.08 -19.43 13.19
C GLY A 14 -2.83 -18.14 12.90
N LYS A 15 -2.39 -17.36 11.92
CA LYS A 15 -3.06 -16.14 11.47
C LYS A 15 -3.18 -16.09 9.95
N LEU A 16 -4.08 -15.26 9.44
CA LEU A 16 -4.13 -14.88 8.03
C LEU A 16 -3.32 -13.62 7.84
N LEU A 17 -2.70 -13.49 6.66
CA LEU A 17 -1.93 -12.34 6.23
C LEU A 17 -2.54 -11.77 4.96
N TRP A 18 -2.48 -10.45 4.81
CA TRP A 18 -2.66 -9.72 3.54
C TRP A 18 -1.83 -8.46 3.54
N ASP A 19 -2.01 -7.53 2.65
CA ASP A 19 -1.24 -6.32 2.42
C ASP A 19 0.07 -6.24 3.21
N SER A 20 1.17 -6.06 2.51
CA SER A 20 2.49 -6.11 3.13
C SER A 20 3.41 -5.04 2.58
N TRP A 21 4.34 -4.60 3.38
CA TRP A 21 5.40 -3.66 2.98
C TRP A 21 6.73 -4.08 3.56
N PHE A 22 7.79 -3.64 2.90
CA PHE A 22 9.13 -4.10 3.18
C PHE A 22 10.04 -2.94 3.57
N TYR A 23 10.99 -3.22 4.44
CA TYR A 23 12.08 -2.32 4.77
C TYR A 23 13.39 -3.09 4.80
N GLN A 24 14.40 -2.62 4.05
CA GLN A 24 15.71 -3.27 4.00
C GLN A 24 16.71 -2.53 4.90
N LYS A 25 17.32 -3.27 5.83
CA LYS A 25 18.40 -2.79 6.70
C LYS A 25 19.63 -3.64 6.49
N GLY A 26 20.57 -3.15 5.70
CA GLY A 26 21.72 -3.97 5.29
C GLY A 26 21.29 -5.19 4.48
N ASP A 27 21.62 -6.38 4.95
CA ASP A 27 21.19 -7.64 4.34
C ASP A 27 19.86 -8.17 4.91
N ASP A 28 19.34 -7.55 5.97
CA ASP A 28 18.07 -7.95 6.58
C ASP A 28 16.89 -7.29 5.84
N ILE A 29 15.94 -8.12 5.42
CA ILE A 29 14.71 -7.73 4.74
C ILE A 29 13.59 -7.91 5.74
N HIS A 30 13.10 -6.82 6.29
CA HIS A 30 11.95 -6.81 7.19
C HIS A 30 10.67 -6.74 6.36
N VAL A 31 9.70 -7.60 6.67
CA VAL A 31 8.34 -7.52 6.16
C VAL A 31 7.37 -7.22 7.29
N PHE A 32 6.57 -6.20 7.08
CA PHE A 32 5.42 -5.89 7.91
C PHE A 32 4.17 -6.23 7.12
N TYR A 33 3.15 -6.74 7.79
CA TYR A 33 1.94 -7.21 7.11
C TYR A 33 0.73 -7.09 8.02
N LEU A 34 -0.42 -6.94 7.41
CA LEU A 34 -1.69 -7.01 8.12
C LEU A 34 -1.97 -8.45 8.50
N GLN A 35 -2.43 -8.66 9.73
CA GLN A 35 -2.76 -10.00 10.22
C GLN A 35 -4.04 -10.01 11.07
N ALA A 36 -4.80 -11.11 10.96
CA ALA A 36 -5.98 -11.38 11.78
C ALA A 36 -6.09 -12.88 12.09
N ASN A 37 -6.96 -13.24 13.02
CA ASN A 37 -7.25 -14.63 13.30
C ASN A 37 -7.90 -15.32 12.09
N PRO A 38 -7.68 -16.62 11.87
CA PRO A 38 -8.23 -17.34 10.71
C PRO A 38 -9.76 -17.36 10.63
N THR A 39 -10.45 -17.21 11.77
CA THR A 39 -11.91 -17.13 11.84
C THR A 39 -12.46 -15.78 11.39
N ASP A 40 -11.62 -14.78 11.31
CA ASP A 40 -11.94 -13.39 11.01
C ASP A 40 -11.45 -13.00 9.63
N ASN A 41 -11.88 -13.74 8.60
CA ASN A 41 -11.47 -13.45 7.22
C ASN A 41 -11.80 -11.99 6.85
N PRO A 42 -10.79 -11.13 6.64
CA PRO A 42 -10.97 -9.70 6.39
C PRO A 42 -11.69 -9.41 5.07
N TYR A 43 -11.71 -10.36 4.13
CA TYR A 43 -12.48 -10.26 2.88
C TYR A 43 -13.98 -10.39 3.08
N LEU A 44 -14.40 -11.04 4.16
CA LEU A 44 -15.82 -11.29 4.45
C LEU A 44 -16.35 -10.36 5.53
N LYS A 45 -15.46 -9.77 6.33
CA LYS A 45 -15.82 -8.94 7.48
C LYS A 45 -14.92 -7.72 7.57
N HIS A 46 -15.50 -6.55 7.71
CA HIS A 46 -14.76 -5.29 7.89
C HIS A 46 -14.64 -4.84 9.34
N ASP A 47 -15.29 -5.56 10.26
CA ASP A 47 -15.31 -5.28 11.71
C ASP A 47 -14.34 -6.14 12.51
N VAL A 48 -13.34 -6.71 11.86
CA VAL A 48 -12.33 -7.56 12.48
C VAL A 48 -11.17 -6.76 13.08
N VAL A 49 -10.62 -7.29 14.15
CA VAL A 49 -9.40 -6.78 14.76
C VAL A 49 -8.20 -7.15 13.90
N VAL A 50 -7.44 -6.14 13.48
CA VAL A 50 -6.28 -6.28 12.62
C VAL A 50 -5.08 -5.65 13.29
N SER A 51 -3.99 -6.41 13.42
CA SER A 51 -2.69 -5.92 13.89
C SER A 51 -1.65 -5.95 12.77
N ILE A 52 -0.49 -5.35 13.01
CA ILE A 52 0.65 -5.38 12.10
C ILE A 52 1.64 -6.44 12.59
N GLY A 53 1.74 -7.53 11.84
CA GLY A 53 2.73 -8.57 12.05
C GLY A 53 4.10 -8.18 11.50
N HIS A 54 5.13 -8.95 11.86
CA HIS A 54 6.51 -8.69 11.48
C HIS A 54 7.29 -9.97 11.30
N ALA A 55 8.09 -10.04 10.24
CA ALA A 55 9.07 -11.10 10.03
C ALA A 55 10.33 -10.55 9.34
N VAL A 56 11.42 -11.29 9.40
CA VAL A 56 12.69 -10.93 8.79
C VAL A 56 13.27 -12.10 7.99
N SER A 57 13.90 -11.77 6.86
CA SER A 57 14.62 -12.71 5.99
C SER A 57 15.90 -12.07 5.46
N LYS A 58 16.84 -12.90 4.98
CA LYS A 58 18.02 -12.46 4.22
C LYS A 58 17.96 -12.83 2.73
N ASP A 59 17.00 -13.63 2.35
CA ASP A 59 16.96 -14.28 1.04
C ASP A 59 15.56 -14.37 0.42
N PHE A 60 14.55 -13.75 1.05
CA PHE A 60 13.12 -13.84 0.71
C PHE A 60 12.52 -15.26 0.74
N ALA A 61 13.28 -16.25 1.16
CA ALA A 61 12.84 -17.65 1.18
C ALA A 61 12.70 -18.18 2.62
N ASN A 62 13.67 -17.84 3.46
CA ASN A 62 13.72 -18.27 4.86
C ASN A 62 13.35 -17.10 5.77
N TRP A 63 12.14 -17.14 6.32
CA TRP A 63 11.60 -16.09 7.17
C TRP A 63 11.60 -16.49 8.64
N THR A 64 11.99 -15.56 9.48
CA THR A 64 11.86 -15.66 10.94
C THR A 64 10.76 -14.72 11.39
N GLU A 65 9.68 -15.28 11.97
CA GLU A 65 8.61 -14.50 12.58
C GLU A 65 9.13 -13.77 13.81
N LEU A 66 8.81 -12.49 13.91
CA LEU A 66 9.15 -11.61 15.02
C LEU A 66 7.89 -11.25 15.82
N PRO A 67 8.01 -10.62 17.00
CA PRO A 67 6.86 -10.13 17.73
C PRO A 67 5.97 -9.22 16.85
N THR A 68 4.67 -9.22 17.11
CA THR A 68 3.73 -8.28 16.48
C THR A 68 4.26 -6.86 16.63
N ALA A 69 4.38 -6.13 15.51
CA ALA A 69 4.96 -4.79 15.52
C ALA A 69 4.02 -3.78 16.17
N LEU A 70 2.75 -3.79 15.80
CA LEU A 70 1.74 -2.90 16.37
C LEU A 70 0.41 -3.62 16.57
N GLU A 71 -0.20 -3.37 17.72
CA GLU A 71 -1.57 -3.78 18.05
C GLU A 71 -2.52 -2.57 17.93
N PRO A 72 -3.81 -2.78 17.64
CA PRO A 72 -4.82 -1.74 17.79
C PRO A 72 -4.77 -1.10 19.17
N GLY A 73 -5.19 0.14 19.26
CA GLY A 73 -5.29 0.85 20.53
C GLY A 73 -6.38 0.26 21.45
N HIS A 74 -6.42 0.71 22.69
CA HIS A 74 -7.40 0.27 23.68
C HIS A 74 -8.40 1.39 24.01
N GLY A 75 -9.57 1.00 24.47
CA GLY A 75 -10.60 1.97 24.86
C GLY A 75 -11.16 2.74 23.68
N GLY A 76 -11.43 4.02 23.85
CA GLY A 76 -12.04 4.90 22.85
C GLY A 76 -11.06 5.58 21.89
N VAL A 77 -9.81 5.12 21.77
CA VAL A 77 -8.83 5.74 20.87
C VAL A 77 -9.18 5.49 19.40
N TRP A 78 -8.63 6.34 18.52
CA TRP A 78 -9.01 6.43 17.11
C TRP A 78 -8.70 5.18 16.27
N ASP A 79 -7.74 4.35 16.68
CA ASP A 79 -7.26 3.16 15.98
C ASP A 79 -7.51 1.85 16.74
N ASN A 80 -8.57 1.79 17.53
CA ASN A 80 -8.86 0.68 18.43
C ASN A 80 -9.59 -0.52 17.79
N LEU A 81 -9.89 -0.46 16.49
CA LEU A 81 -10.44 -1.60 15.74
C LEU A 81 -9.36 -2.30 14.93
N ALA A 82 -8.71 -1.58 14.03
CA ALA A 82 -7.84 -2.17 13.03
C ALA A 82 -6.73 -1.21 12.63
N LEU A 83 -5.54 -1.78 12.45
CA LEU A 83 -4.42 -1.13 11.77
C LEU A 83 -4.34 -1.70 10.36
N TRP A 84 -4.24 -0.80 9.37
CA TRP A 84 -4.16 -1.15 7.97
C TRP A 84 -2.83 -0.73 7.37
N THR A 85 -2.67 -1.00 6.08
CA THR A 85 -1.44 -0.85 5.29
C THR A 85 -0.69 0.44 5.57
N GLY A 86 0.63 0.34 5.48
CA GLY A 86 1.54 1.41 5.80
C GLY A 86 2.89 1.31 5.10
N CYS A 87 3.87 2.02 5.62
CA CYS A 87 5.27 1.94 5.20
C CYS A 87 6.22 2.20 6.37
N VAL A 88 7.50 1.87 6.18
CA VAL A 88 8.57 2.19 7.13
C VAL A 88 9.64 3.00 6.44
N ILE A 89 10.14 4.04 7.11
CA ILE A 89 11.33 4.79 6.70
C ILE A 89 12.33 4.87 7.85
N GLY A 90 13.61 5.02 7.51
CA GLY A 90 14.68 5.33 8.45
C GLY A 90 15.07 6.80 8.39
N ARG A 91 15.28 7.44 9.55
CA ARG A 91 15.80 8.80 9.68
C ARG A 91 16.63 8.93 10.94
N GLU A 92 17.85 9.46 10.82
CA GLU A 92 18.72 9.78 11.98
C GLU A 92 18.88 8.63 12.99
N GLY A 93 19.02 7.38 12.48
CA GLY A 93 19.21 6.20 13.33
C GLY A 93 17.93 5.68 14.00
N ARG A 94 16.78 6.24 13.70
CA ARG A 94 15.47 5.78 14.14
C ARG A 94 14.61 5.38 12.95
N TYR A 95 13.54 4.61 13.21
CA TYR A 95 12.61 4.11 12.20
C TYR A 95 11.21 4.62 12.51
N PHE A 96 10.49 4.99 11.45
CA PHE A 96 9.13 5.51 11.53
C PHE A 96 8.22 4.64 10.68
N MET A 97 7.21 4.05 11.28
CA MET A 97 6.14 3.33 10.60
C MET A 97 4.91 4.23 10.51
N PHE A 98 4.54 4.58 9.29
CA PHE A 98 3.26 5.23 9.01
C PHE A 98 2.24 4.15 8.72
N TYR A 99 1.06 4.25 9.31
CA TYR A 99 0.02 3.23 9.20
C TYR A 99 -1.37 3.86 9.14
N THR A 100 -2.31 3.11 8.63
CA THR A 100 -3.72 3.50 8.62
C THR A 100 -4.41 2.92 9.86
N GLY A 101 -5.21 3.71 10.54
CA GLY A 101 -5.98 3.26 11.70
C GLY A 101 -7.48 3.43 11.51
N ARG A 102 -8.26 2.56 12.14
CA ARG A 102 -9.72 2.55 12.13
C ARG A 102 -10.29 2.39 13.54
N ASN A 103 -11.44 3.02 13.76
CA ASN A 103 -12.14 3.02 15.05
C ASN A 103 -13.22 1.94 15.12
N SER A 104 -13.48 1.40 16.31
CA SER A 104 -14.53 0.39 16.53
C SER A 104 -15.94 0.98 16.69
N ASP A 105 -16.06 2.30 16.83
CA ASP A 105 -17.35 2.98 16.87
C ASP A 105 -18.07 2.80 15.52
N PRO A 106 -19.28 2.24 15.46
CA PRO A 106 -19.99 2.02 14.21
C PRO A 106 -20.17 3.25 13.35
N ASP A 107 -20.26 4.42 13.95
CA ASP A 107 -20.39 5.70 13.23
C ASP A 107 -19.06 6.21 12.67
N LYS A 108 -17.94 5.68 13.13
CA LYS A 108 -16.56 6.08 12.75
C LYS A 108 -15.75 4.97 12.10
N MET A 109 -16.22 3.74 12.10
CA MET A 109 -15.44 2.58 11.66
C MET A 109 -15.00 2.63 10.18
N TRP A 110 -15.67 3.46 9.39
CA TRP A 110 -15.34 3.68 7.97
C TRP A 110 -14.40 4.86 7.74
N ILE A 111 -14.18 5.69 8.76
CA ILE A 111 -13.27 6.83 8.71
C ILE A 111 -11.86 6.29 8.96
N GLN A 112 -10.99 6.48 7.98
CA GLN A 112 -9.60 6.09 8.02
C GLN A 112 -8.75 7.31 8.35
N LYS A 113 -7.71 7.13 9.15
CA LYS A 113 -6.77 8.19 9.52
C LYS A 113 -5.36 7.62 9.51
N ILE A 114 -4.37 8.49 9.33
CA ILE A 114 -2.96 8.09 9.32
C ILE A 114 -2.34 8.36 10.67
N GLY A 115 -1.62 7.38 11.18
CA GLY A 115 -0.79 7.48 12.37
C GLY A 115 0.67 7.19 12.10
N VAL A 116 1.50 7.45 13.09
CA VAL A 116 2.93 7.13 13.08
C VAL A 116 3.31 6.38 14.36
N ALA A 117 4.20 5.41 14.21
CA ALA A 117 4.91 4.77 15.33
C ALA A 117 6.42 4.89 15.10
N GLU A 118 7.17 4.98 16.18
CA GLU A 118 8.62 5.13 16.16
C GLU A 118 9.30 3.91 16.77
N SER A 119 10.48 3.51 16.25
CA SER A 119 11.28 2.40 16.76
C SER A 119 12.77 2.73 16.70
N PRO A 120 13.56 2.32 17.72
CA PRO A 120 15.01 2.39 17.67
C PRO A 120 15.67 1.25 16.88
N ASP A 121 14.94 0.14 16.64
CA ASP A 121 15.55 -1.12 16.21
C ASP A 121 14.74 -1.90 15.16
N LEU A 122 13.56 -1.43 14.74
CA LEU A 122 12.54 -2.09 13.91
C LEU A 122 11.69 -3.16 14.63
N ILE A 123 11.98 -3.46 15.88
CA ILE A 123 11.30 -4.51 16.66
C ILE A 123 10.35 -3.92 17.70
N HIS A 124 10.84 -2.93 18.45
CA HIS A 124 10.07 -2.28 19.51
C HIS A 124 9.48 -0.97 18.99
N TRP A 125 8.17 -0.92 18.87
CA TRP A 125 7.44 0.20 18.29
C TRP A 125 6.57 0.91 19.31
N GLU A 126 6.64 2.24 19.33
CA GLU A 126 5.80 3.11 20.15
C GLU A 126 4.96 4.03 19.28
N LYS A 127 3.65 4.03 19.48
CA LYS A 127 2.74 4.93 18.75
C LYS A 127 2.95 6.37 19.18
N GLY A 128 2.98 7.27 18.21
CA GLY A 128 3.12 8.70 18.47
C GLY A 128 2.00 9.26 19.36
N SER A 129 2.35 10.07 20.33
CA SER A 129 1.39 10.67 21.28
C SER A 129 0.42 11.66 20.63
N GLN A 130 0.75 12.17 19.44
CA GLN A 130 -0.06 13.14 18.69
C GLN A 130 -0.90 12.48 17.59
N ASN A 131 -0.96 11.14 17.56
CA ASN A 131 -1.79 10.44 16.59
C ASN A 131 -3.29 10.74 16.76
N PRO A 132 -4.08 10.79 15.67
CA PRO A 132 -3.67 10.66 14.27
C PRO A 132 -2.93 11.91 13.76
N ILE A 133 -1.94 11.71 12.88
CA ILE A 133 -1.14 12.80 12.31
C ILE A 133 -1.76 13.43 11.05
N LEU A 134 -2.65 12.69 10.36
CA LEU A 134 -3.29 13.15 9.14
C LEU A 134 -4.72 12.61 9.00
N GLU A 135 -5.61 13.51 8.59
CA GLU A 135 -7.00 13.21 8.22
C GLU A 135 -7.31 13.82 6.84
N ALA A 136 -8.28 13.24 6.14
CA ALA A 136 -8.72 13.78 4.86
C ALA A 136 -9.41 15.13 5.07
N ILE A 137 -8.93 16.17 4.38
CA ILE A 137 -9.52 17.51 4.37
C ILE A 137 -9.29 18.16 3.00
N ASN A 138 -9.91 19.30 2.75
CA ASN A 138 -9.74 20.13 1.56
C ASN A 138 -10.08 19.39 0.25
N TRP A 139 -9.07 19.02 -0.53
CA TRP A 139 -9.22 18.33 -1.83
C TRP A 139 -9.74 16.90 -1.71
N TYR A 140 -9.69 16.33 -0.50
CA TYR A 140 -9.91 14.91 -0.27
C TYR A 140 -11.24 14.68 0.42
N ALA A 141 -11.97 13.66 -0.04
CA ALA A 141 -13.25 13.29 0.52
C ALA A 141 -13.07 12.77 1.96
N ILE A 142 -13.76 13.43 2.87
CA ILE A 142 -13.84 13.04 4.26
C ILE A 142 -14.90 11.94 4.37
N ASP A 143 -14.58 10.88 5.10
CA ASP A 143 -15.53 9.95 5.69
C ASP A 143 -16.63 9.34 4.81
N ASN A 144 -17.47 8.60 5.45
CA ASN A 144 -18.86 8.16 5.20
C ASN A 144 -19.26 7.99 3.72
N TYR A 145 -18.26 7.77 2.86
CA TYR A 145 -18.44 7.50 1.45
C TYR A 145 -19.33 6.29 1.23
N LYS A 146 -19.27 5.31 2.14
CA LYS A 146 -20.15 4.15 2.13
C LYS A 146 -21.63 4.53 2.14
N ASN A 147 -22.01 5.56 2.87
CA ASN A 147 -23.39 6.01 2.94
C ASN A 147 -23.86 6.69 1.65
N LYS A 148 -22.94 7.22 0.84
CA LYS A 148 -23.24 7.86 -0.44
C LYS A 148 -23.29 6.87 -1.61
N ILE A 149 -22.33 5.93 -1.66
CA ILE A 149 -22.13 5.03 -2.80
C ILE A 149 -22.04 3.55 -2.42
N GLY A 150 -22.20 3.21 -1.14
CA GLY A 150 -22.07 1.83 -0.64
C GLY A 150 -20.64 1.31 -0.56
N LYS A 151 -19.64 2.14 -0.86
CA LYS A 151 -18.21 1.80 -0.83
C LYS A 151 -17.51 2.38 0.39
N ILE A 152 -16.39 1.78 0.78
CA ILE A 152 -15.53 2.30 1.86
C ILE A 152 -14.88 3.59 1.37
N GLY A 153 -14.77 4.59 2.24
CA GLY A 153 -13.96 5.78 1.99
C GLY A 153 -12.48 5.43 1.86
N SER A 154 -11.71 6.25 1.18
CA SER A 154 -10.28 6.03 0.99
C SER A 154 -9.49 7.16 1.61
N TRP A 155 -8.76 6.85 2.67
CA TRP A 155 -7.70 7.67 3.26
C TRP A 155 -6.73 6.74 3.98
N ARG A 156 -5.93 5.98 3.19
CA ARG A 156 -5.15 4.84 3.68
C ARG A 156 -3.87 4.61 2.89
N ASP A 157 -3.12 3.61 3.27
CA ASP A 157 -1.93 3.10 2.59
C ASP A 157 -0.85 4.18 2.42
N PRO A 158 -0.42 4.87 3.50
CA PRO A 158 0.61 5.89 3.39
C PRO A 158 1.92 5.28 2.89
N PHE A 159 2.53 5.92 1.90
CA PHE A 159 3.88 5.60 1.42
C PHE A 159 4.75 6.84 1.50
N VAL A 160 5.80 6.79 2.30
CA VAL A 160 6.69 7.93 2.58
C VAL A 160 8.06 7.72 1.95
N PHE A 161 8.58 8.76 1.33
CA PHE A 161 9.94 8.81 0.80
C PHE A 161 10.50 10.23 0.92
N TYR A 162 11.84 10.34 0.85
CA TYR A 162 12.50 11.64 0.85
C TYR A 162 12.73 12.11 -0.60
N HIS A 163 12.16 13.25 -0.95
CA HIS A 163 12.33 13.87 -2.25
C HIS A 163 13.53 14.82 -2.22
N LYS A 164 14.65 14.40 -2.84
CA LYS A 164 15.93 15.11 -2.74
C LYS A 164 15.89 16.56 -3.24
N GLU A 165 15.28 16.79 -4.42
CA GLU A 165 15.24 18.13 -5.02
C GLU A 165 14.34 19.09 -4.25
N ARG A 166 13.23 18.59 -3.68
CA ARG A 166 12.34 19.38 -2.82
C ARG A 166 12.86 19.53 -1.39
N ASN A 167 13.88 18.73 -1.01
CA ASN A 167 14.46 18.68 0.34
C ASN A 167 13.40 18.48 1.44
N GLU A 168 12.46 17.58 1.18
CA GLU A 168 11.36 17.27 2.10
C GLU A 168 10.91 15.82 1.97
N TYR A 169 10.23 15.32 2.99
CA TYR A 169 9.53 14.05 2.92
C TYR A 169 8.20 14.22 2.22
N CYS A 170 7.90 13.33 1.30
CA CYS A 170 6.61 13.23 0.62
C CYS A 170 5.89 11.96 1.09
N MET A 171 4.59 12.06 1.34
CA MET A 171 3.71 10.94 1.64
C MET A 171 2.62 10.88 0.58
N THR A 172 2.57 9.77 -0.15
CA THR A 172 1.41 9.46 -1.00
C THR A 172 0.40 8.66 -0.18
N ILE A 173 -0.89 8.89 -0.43
CA ILE A 173 -2.00 8.27 0.31
C ILE A 173 -3.07 7.87 -0.70
N SER A 174 -3.60 6.66 -0.58
CA SER A 174 -4.79 6.23 -1.32
C SER A 174 -6.00 7.05 -0.87
N ALA A 175 -6.58 7.84 -1.76
CA ALA A 175 -7.61 8.82 -1.43
C ALA A 175 -8.70 8.93 -2.50
N ARG A 176 -9.73 9.72 -2.20
CA ARG A 176 -10.76 10.15 -3.16
C ARG A 176 -10.83 11.67 -3.21
N LEU A 177 -11.08 12.21 -4.38
CA LEU A 177 -11.32 13.64 -4.52
C LEU A 177 -12.62 14.03 -3.83
N ASN A 178 -12.57 15.16 -3.13
CA ASN A 178 -13.75 15.84 -2.62
C ASN A 178 -14.43 16.60 -3.77
N GLY A 179 -15.66 16.27 -4.11
CA GLY A 179 -16.37 16.90 -5.23
C GLY A 179 -17.76 16.36 -5.43
N LYS A 180 -18.38 16.74 -6.56
CA LYS A 180 -19.71 16.26 -6.96
C LYS A 180 -19.67 14.84 -7.50
N GLU A 181 -18.57 14.49 -8.18
CA GLU A 181 -18.37 13.15 -8.74
C GLU A 181 -18.07 12.19 -7.60
N THR A 182 -18.81 11.11 -7.53
CA THR A 182 -18.70 10.07 -6.51
C THR A 182 -18.18 8.74 -7.07
N GLU A 183 -18.07 8.65 -8.40
CA GLU A 183 -17.56 7.48 -9.11
C GLU A 183 -16.25 7.84 -9.81
N TYR A 184 -15.32 6.90 -9.84
CA TYR A 184 -14.02 7.01 -10.51
C TYR A 184 -13.21 8.24 -10.08
N ASN A 185 -13.40 8.66 -8.85
CA ASN A 185 -12.76 9.82 -8.25
C ASN A 185 -11.58 9.45 -7.35
N ALA A 186 -11.07 8.23 -7.46
CA ALA A 186 -9.86 7.85 -6.76
C ALA A 186 -8.68 8.74 -7.18
N CYS A 187 -7.86 9.08 -6.22
CA CYS A 187 -6.65 9.87 -6.43
C CYS A 187 -5.53 9.39 -5.49
N VAL A 188 -4.31 9.78 -5.83
CA VAL A 188 -3.17 9.68 -4.93
C VAL A 188 -2.97 11.04 -4.30
N ALA A 189 -3.30 11.13 -3.02
CA ALA A 189 -3.11 12.33 -2.24
C ALA A 189 -1.62 12.57 -1.95
N LEU A 190 -1.27 13.82 -1.68
CA LEU A 190 0.08 14.23 -1.28
C LEU A 190 0.03 14.97 0.06
N ALA A 191 0.90 14.55 0.97
CA ALA A 191 1.31 15.33 2.11
C ALA A 191 2.83 15.50 2.11
N VAL A 192 3.31 16.63 2.60
CA VAL A 192 4.74 16.95 2.66
C VAL A 192 5.15 17.34 4.07
N SER A 193 6.40 17.05 4.42
CA SER A 193 6.96 17.36 5.74
C SER A 193 8.46 17.61 5.66
N PRO A 194 9.01 18.59 6.34
CA PRO A 194 10.46 18.75 6.44
C PRO A 194 11.12 17.74 7.38
N ASP A 195 10.36 17.11 8.28
CA ASP A 195 10.91 16.42 9.43
C ASP A 195 10.18 15.11 9.84
N VAL A 196 9.20 14.65 9.05
CA VAL A 196 8.32 13.49 9.27
C VAL A 196 7.28 13.63 10.39
N PHE A 197 7.25 14.77 11.09
CA PHE A 197 6.33 15.01 12.21
C PHE A 197 5.22 16.00 11.83
N GLY A 198 5.59 17.12 11.21
CA GLY A 198 4.65 18.16 10.77
C GLY A 198 4.25 17.97 9.30
N TRP A 199 3.05 17.46 9.03
CA TRP A 199 2.58 17.20 7.68
C TRP A 199 1.63 18.25 7.17
N LYS A 200 1.83 18.70 5.93
CA LYS A 200 0.96 19.63 5.21
C LYS A 200 0.38 18.91 3.98
N LEU A 201 -0.94 18.95 3.82
CA LEU A 201 -1.59 18.44 2.62
C LEU A 201 -1.37 19.38 1.44
N GLU A 202 -1.12 18.80 0.28
CA GLU A 202 -1.03 19.45 -1.02
C GLU A 202 -2.06 18.84 -2.00
N PRO A 203 -2.30 19.45 -3.18
CA PRO A 203 -3.15 18.86 -4.21
C PRO A 203 -2.68 17.46 -4.59
N PRO A 204 -3.58 16.58 -5.09
CA PRO A 204 -3.21 15.21 -5.46
C PRO A 204 -2.18 15.19 -6.59
N VAL A 205 -1.22 14.25 -6.50
CA VAL A 205 -0.22 14.03 -7.56
C VAL A 205 -0.78 13.26 -8.75
N PHE A 206 -1.85 12.47 -8.52
CA PHE A 206 -2.46 11.65 -9.57
C PHE A 206 -3.97 11.53 -9.35
N SER A 207 -4.75 11.93 -10.33
CA SER A 207 -6.22 11.85 -10.31
C SER A 207 -6.77 11.67 -11.73
N PRO A 208 -6.64 10.47 -12.32
CA PRO A 208 -6.90 10.26 -13.73
C PRO A 208 -8.39 10.22 -14.10
N GLY A 209 -9.28 10.15 -13.12
CA GLY A 209 -10.73 10.10 -13.34
C GLY A 209 -11.25 8.81 -13.97
N ILE A 210 -10.51 7.71 -13.83
CA ILE A 210 -10.84 6.40 -14.38
C ILE A 210 -10.89 5.27 -13.35
N TYR A 211 -10.38 5.49 -12.15
CA TYR A 211 -10.36 4.52 -11.06
C TYR A 211 -11.30 4.92 -9.93
N ASP A 212 -11.98 3.94 -9.35
CA ASP A 212 -12.71 4.07 -8.09
C ASP A 212 -11.82 3.82 -6.87
N GLU A 213 -10.83 2.94 -7.02
CA GLU A 213 -9.84 2.64 -5.98
C GLU A 213 -8.44 2.61 -6.60
N ILE A 214 -7.53 3.29 -5.92
CA ILE A 214 -6.08 3.24 -6.13
C ILE A 214 -5.49 2.88 -4.77
N GLU A 215 -4.92 1.69 -4.62
CA GLU A 215 -4.53 1.14 -3.33
C GLU A 215 -3.03 0.86 -3.27
N CYS A 216 -2.47 0.94 -2.06
CA CYS A 216 -1.11 0.46 -1.79
C CYS A 216 -0.06 1.11 -2.68
N THR A 217 -0.08 2.42 -2.77
CA THR A 217 0.84 3.17 -3.65
C THR A 217 2.31 2.95 -3.26
N GLN A 218 3.18 2.95 -4.27
CA GLN A 218 4.64 2.97 -4.11
C GLN A 218 5.23 3.89 -5.18
N VAL A 219 6.13 4.78 -4.77
CA VAL A 219 6.83 5.70 -5.65
C VAL A 219 8.29 5.27 -5.79
N ILE A 220 8.78 5.22 -7.01
CA ILE A 220 10.18 4.89 -7.33
C ILE A 220 10.72 5.99 -8.25
N GLU A 221 11.89 6.52 -7.93
CA GLU A 221 12.68 7.35 -8.82
C GLU A 221 13.79 6.49 -9.43
N GLN A 222 13.82 6.41 -10.76
CA GLN A 222 14.88 5.71 -11.49
C GLN A 222 15.18 6.39 -12.82
N ASP A 223 16.46 6.58 -13.12
CA ASP A 223 16.98 7.15 -14.39
C ASP A 223 16.31 8.48 -14.77
N GLY A 224 16.03 9.33 -13.75
CA GLY A 224 15.41 10.65 -13.93
C GLY A 224 13.91 10.59 -14.27
N LEU A 225 13.26 9.45 -14.02
CA LEU A 225 11.82 9.29 -14.14
C LEU A 225 11.22 8.86 -12.80
N TRP A 226 10.00 9.32 -12.56
CA TRP A 226 9.17 8.97 -11.40
C TRP A 226 8.13 7.93 -11.81
N TYR A 227 8.06 6.84 -11.06
CA TYR A 227 7.11 5.76 -11.28
C TYR A 227 6.16 5.66 -10.10
N LEU A 228 4.87 5.70 -10.38
CA LEU A 228 3.81 5.55 -9.41
C LEU A 228 3.15 4.18 -9.63
N PHE A 229 3.45 3.25 -8.76
CA PHE A 229 2.83 1.92 -8.71
C PHE A 229 1.64 1.93 -7.75
N PHE A 230 0.62 1.15 -8.08
CA PHE A 230 -0.51 0.91 -7.20
C PHE A 230 -1.26 -0.37 -7.59
N SER A 231 -2.02 -0.90 -6.65
CA SER A 231 -2.92 -2.02 -6.89
C SER A 231 -4.36 -1.54 -7.07
N THR A 232 -5.13 -2.22 -7.93
CA THR A 232 -6.55 -1.96 -8.12
C THR A 232 -7.27 -3.24 -8.52
N HIS A 233 -8.56 -3.35 -8.23
CA HIS A 233 -9.41 -4.43 -8.71
C HIS A 233 -10.06 -4.06 -10.04
N ALA A 234 -10.35 -5.07 -10.85
CA ALA A 234 -10.94 -4.89 -12.19
C ALA A 234 -12.31 -4.21 -12.17
N GLU A 235 -13.06 -4.38 -11.10
CA GLU A 235 -14.34 -3.71 -10.86
C GLU A 235 -14.22 -2.25 -10.42
N ASN A 236 -13.01 -1.80 -10.07
CA ASN A 236 -12.73 -0.47 -9.55
C ASN A 236 -12.24 0.52 -10.62
N TYR A 237 -12.52 0.29 -11.88
CA TYR A 237 -12.25 1.28 -12.94
C TYR A 237 -13.29 1.24 -14.06
N LYS A 238 -13.33 2.33 -14.83
CA LYS A 238 -14.34 2.52 -15.89
C LYS A 238 -14.38 1.37 -16.89
N PRO A 239 -15.56 0.88 -17.27
CA PRO A 239 -15.71 -0.17 -18.29
C PRO A 239 -15.06 0.18 -19.64
N ASP A 240 -15.08 1.46 -20.03
CA ASP A 240 -14.45 1.89 -21.28
C ASP A 240 -12.93 1.84 -21.21
N PHE A 241 -12.34 2.10 -20.03
CA PHE A 241 -10.92 1.88 -19.81
C PHE A 241 -10.58 0.37 -19.89
N ALA A 242 -11.42 -0.49 -19.31
CA ALA A 242 -11.25 -1.95 -19.45
C ALA A 242 -11.24 -2.39 -20.92
N LYS A 243 -12.12 -1.86 -21.76
CA LYS A 243 -12.13 -2.14 -23.21
C LYS A 243 -10.87 -1.63 -23.89
N GLN A 244 -10.40 -0.42 -23.54
CA GLN A 244 -9.20 0.19 -24.12
C GLN A 244 -7.95 -0.63 -23.82
N ILE A 245 -7.82 -1.19 -22.63
CA ILE A 245 -6.66 -2.00 -22.22
C ILE A 245 -6.79 -3.48 -22.60
N GLY A 246 -7.91 -3.88 -23.23
CA GLY A 246 -8.11 -5.23 -23.75
C GLY A 246 -8.64 -6.25 -22.75
N GLY A 247 -9.17 -5.81 -21.59
CA GLY A 247 -9.77 -6.70 -20.60
C GLY A 247 -9.94 -6.06 -19.23
N GLN A 248 -10.44 -6.86 -18.28
CA GLN A 248 -10.54 -6.51 -16.87
C GLN A 248 -9.38 -7.16 -16.11
N TYR A 249 -8.45 -6.35 -15.63
CA TYR A 249 -7.23 -6.80 -14.97
C TYR A 249 -7.16 -6.23 -13.55
N SER A 250 -7.37 -7.06 -12.54
CA SER A 250 -6.95 -6.72 -11.19
C SER A 250 -5.44 -6.88 -11.04
N GLY A 251 -4.80 -6.11 -10.20
CA GLY A 251 -3.38 -6.25 -9.89
C GLY A 251 -2.58 -4.96 -9.94
N LEU A 252 -1.32 -5.08 -10.31
CA LEU A 252 -0.37 -3.98 -10.30
C LEU A 252 -0.48 -3.13 -11.55
N HIS A 253 -0.74 -1.85 -11.35
CA HIS A 253 -0.69 -0.80 -12.36
C HIS A 253 0.48 0.13 -12.09
N CYS A 254 0.97 0.83 -13.13
CA CYS A 254 2.04 1.81 -12.99
C CYS A 254 1.89 2.94 -14.02
N TYR A 255 2.20 4.13 -13.58
CA TYR A 255 2.31 5.33 -14.42
C TYR A 255 3.66 5.99 -14.17
N TYR A 256 4.23 6.64 -15.18
CA TYR A 256 5.52 7.33 -15.08
C TYR A 256 5.41 8.81 -15.45
N ALA A 257 6.31 9.62 -14.91
CA ALA A 257 6.42 11.04 -15.18
C ALA A 257 7.88 11.50 -15.17
N LYS A 258 8.19 12.62 -15.82
CA LYS A 258 9.50 13.28 -15.70
C LYS A 258 9.65 14.04 -14.39
N GLU A 259 8.56 14.63 -13.92
CA GLU A 259 8.49 15.35 -12.66
C GLU A 259 7.59 14.60 -11.69
N PHE A 260 7.93 14.60 -10.40
CA PHE A 260 7.12 13.91 -9.38
C PHE A 260 5.65 14.35 -9.36
N LEU A 261 5.38 15.62 -9.62
CA LEU A 261 4.01 16.15 -9.66
C LEU A 261 3.30 15.90 -11.00
N GLY A 262 3.90 15.15 -11.90
CA GLY A 262 3.32 14.80 -13.21
C GLY A 262 3.63 15.81 -14.33
N PRO A 263 2.97 15.69 -15.47
CA PRO A 263 1.90 14.75 -15.78
C PRO A 263 2.37 13.28 -15.89
N TYR A 264 1.51 12.37 -15.43
CA TYR A 264 1.78 10.93 -15.44
C TYR A 264 1.21 10.26 -16.70
N PHE A 265 1.99 9.36 -17.29
CA PHE A 265 1.66 8.56 -18.45
C PHE A 265 1.68 7.06 -18.14
N PRO A 266 0.80 6.25 -18.75
CA PRO A 266 0.77 4.83 -18.46
C PRO A 266 2.04 4.12 -18.98
N VAL A 267 2.67 3.27 -18.16
CA VAL A 267 3.70 2.35 -18.66
C VAL A 267 3.07 1.30 -19.58
N ASN A 268 3.87 0.63 -20.39
CA ASN A 268 3.42 -0.43 -21.33
C ASN A 268 2.31 0.00 -22.29
N GLY A 269 2.05 1.31 -22.42
CA GLY A 269 1.00 1.88 -23.24
C GLY A 269 -0.40 1.84 -22.62
N ASN A 270 -0.62 1.09 -21.53
CA ASN A 270 -1.94 0.93 -20.91
C ASN A 270 -1.93 0.98 -19.36
N GLY A 271 -0.77 1.10 -18.76
CA GLY A 271 -0.61 1.17 -17.30
C GLY A 271 -0.66 -0.17 -16.57
N VAL A 272 -0.98 -1.26 -17.24
CA VAL A 272 -1.06 -2.58 -16.62
C VAL A 272 0.34 -3.22 -16.57
N VAL A 273 0.77 -3.63 -15.37
CA VAL A 273 2.06 -4.27 -15.14
C VAL A 273 1.88 -5.77 -14.89
N LEU A 274 0.98 -6.13 -13.97
CA LEU A 274 0.69 -7.52 -13.61
C LEU A 274 -0.82 -7.75 -13.64
N PRO A 275 -1.35 -8.33 -14.73
CA PRO A 275 -2.78 -8.56 -14.89
C PRO A 275 -3.23 -9.88 -14.22
N ASN A 276 -2.83 -10.14 -12.98
CA ASN A 276 -3.06 -11.42 -12.32
C ASN A 276 -3.69 -11.30 -10.91
N GLY A 277 -4.36 -10.21 -10.63
CA GLY A 277 -4.84 -9.84 -9.31
C GLY A 277 -5.78 -10.82 -8.61
N ASN A 278 -6.29 -11.84 -9.30
CA ASN A 278 -7.05 -12.92 -8.66
C ASN A 278 -6.14 -13.88 -7.88
N GLN A 279 -4.85 -13.87 -8.12
CA GLN A 279 -3.87 -14.73 -7.45
C GLN A 279 -3.02 -13.96 -6.45
N MET A 280 -2.62 -12.72 -6.78
CA MET A 280 -1.73 -11.91 -5.98
C MET A 280 -2.19 -10.44 -5.98
N TYR A 281 -2.00 -9.76 -4.84
CA TYR A 281 -2.34 -8.34 -4.69
C TYR A 281 -1.29 -7.62 -3.85
N ASP A 282 -1.34 -6.28 -3.80
CA ASP A 282 -0.38 -5.41 -3.10
C ASP A 282 1.08 -5.81 -3.38
N VAL A 283 1.45 -5.79 -4.67
CA VAL A 283 2.81 -6.14 -5.09
C VAL A 283 3.75 -4.98 -4.80
N ARG A 284 4.79 -5.25 -4.01
CA ARG A 284 5.82 -4.29 -3.66
C ARG A 284 7.13 -4.61 -4.37
N LEU A 285 7.80 -3.57 -4.83
CA LEU A 285 9.10 -3.65 -5.49
C LEU A 285 10.20 -3.28 -4.50
N ILE A 286 11.21 -4.13 -4.38
CA ILE A 286 12.37 -3.96 -3.50
C ILE A 286 13.61 -3.94 -4.38
N PRO A 287 14.45 -2.89 -4.35
CA PRO A 287 15.64 -2.80 -5.20
C PRO A 287 16.57 -3.99 -4.99
N ASP A 288 17.12 -4.53 -6.08
CA ASP A 288 18.22 -5.47 -6.01
C ASP A 288 19.57 -4.77 -6.26
N LYS A 289 20.66 -5.51 -6.01
CA LYS A 289 22.02 -4.99 -6.24
C LYS A 289 22.39 -4.85 -7.73
N GLY A 290 21.56 -5.40 -8.64
CA GLY A 290 21.80 -5.41 -10.09
C GLY A 290 21.01 -4.35 -10.86
N GLY A 291 20.23 -3.50 -10.18
CA GLY A 291 19.42 -2.46 -10.82
C GLY A 291 18.03 -2.93 -11.27
N ASP A 292 17.70 -4.20 -11.06
CA ASP A 292 16.33 -4.74 -11.16
C ASP A 292 15.65 -4.69 -9.77
N TYR A 293 14.42 -5.19 -9.69
CA TYR A 293 13.66 -5.26 -8.45
C TYR A 293 13.22 -6.69 -8.15
N TYR A 294 13.28 -7.08 -6.89
CA TYR A 294 12.47 -8.17 -6.38
C TYR A 294 11.04 -7.66 -6.18
N ALA A 295 10.07 -8.43 -6.63
CA ALA A 295 8.66 -8.12 -6.44
C ALA A 295 8.01 -9.26 -5.65
N LEU A 296 7.22 -8.89 -4.65
CA LEU A 296 6.43 -9.81 -3.82
C LEU A 296 5.06 -9.19 -3.58
N GLY A 297 4.06 -10.03 -3.51
CA GLY A 297 2.71 -9.64 -3.12
C GLY A 297 2.09 -10.71 -2.24
N TRP A 298 0.94 -10.46 -1.65
CA TRP A 298 0.24 -11.50 -0.94
C TRP A 298 -0.68 -12.30 -1.88
N LEU A 299 -0.72 -13.62 -1.63
CA LEU A 299 -1.53 -14.55 -2.41
C LEU A 299 -2.97 -14.55 -1.88
N LYS A 300 -3.91 -14.21 -2.76
CA LYS A 300 -5.33 -14.14 -2.42
C LYS A 300 -5.93 -15.51 -2.19
N THR A 301 -5.70 -16.40 -3.15
CA THR A 301 -6.33 -17.73 -3.13
C THR A 301 -5.33 -18.81 -3.49
N ASP A 302 -5.43 -19.92 -2.77
CA ASP A 302 -4.84 -21.19 -3.11
C ASP A 302 -5.98 -22.21 -3.24
N GLN A 303 -6.12 -22.83 -4.44
CA GLN A 303 -7.19 -23.79 -4.75
C GLN A 303 -8.60 -23.30 -4.36
N GLY A 304 -8.87 -21.99 -4.57
CA GLY A 304 -10.17 -21.38 -4.27
C GLY A 304 -10.41 -21.04 -2.79
N LYS A 305 -9.42 -21.26 -1.91
CA LYS A 305 -9.45 -20.82 -0.52
C LYS A 305 -8.54 -19.61 -0.34
N TYR A 306 -8.87 -18.75 0.61
CA TYR A 306 -8.01 -17.64 0.99
C TYR A 306 -6.65 -18.17 1.47
N SER A 307 -5.57 -17.73 0.81
CA SER A 307 -4.22 -18.22 1.11
C SER A 307 -3.61 -17.51 2.32
N GLY A 308 -3.69 -16.20 2.35
CA GLY A 308 -3.15 -15.39 3.45
C GLY A 308 -1.64 -15.52 3.63
N LYS A 309 -0.88 -15.56 2.53
CA LYS A 309 0.57 -15.79 2.52
C LYS A 309 1.27 -14.85 1.54
N ILE A 310 2.57 -14.61 1.74
CA ILE A 310 3.42 -13.87 0.81
C ILE A 310 3.93 -14.80 -0.30
N SER A 311 3.94 -14.29 -1.53
CA SER A 311 4.44 -14.99 -2.71
C SER A 311 5.96 -15.22 -2.65
N SER A 312 6.46 -16.16 -3.44
CA SER A 312 7.88 -16.20 -3.80
C SER A 312 8.27 -14.92 -4.53
N PRO A 313 9.51 -14.43 -4.34
CA PRO A 313 10.01 -13.29 -5.08
C PRO A 313 10.14 -13.61 -6.57
N PHE A 314 9.85 -12.63 -7.41
CA PHE A 314 10.16 -12.65 -8.82
C PHE A 314 10.86 -11.35 -9.22
N LYS A 315 11.57 -11.38 -10.33
CA LYS A 315 12.31 -10.20 -10.79
C LYS A 315 11.46 -9.34 -11.70
N MET A 316 11.54 -8.03 -11.48
CA MET A 316 10.96 -7.01 -12.34
C MET A 316 12.02 -6.01 -12.79
N ARG A 317 11.88 -5.54 -14.02
CA ARG A 317 12.75 -4.52 -14.62
C ARG A 317 11.92 -3.31 -15.02
N ILE A 318 12.46 -2.13 -14.68
CA ILE A 318 11.96 -0.83 -15.14
C ILE A 318 12.93 -0.32 -16.20
N ASN A 319 12.44 0.07 -17.38
CA ASN A 319 13.23 0.63 -18.46
C ASN A 319 12.39 1.65 -19.25
N GLY A 320 12.56 2.94 -18.93
CA GLY A 320 11.76 4.01 -19.52
C GLY A 320 10.26 3.80 -19.31
N ASP A 321 9.49 3.76 -20.40
CA ASP A 321 8.05 3.52 -20.35
C ASP A 321 7.66 2.03 -20.24
N LYS A 322 8.62 1.14 -19.99
CA LYS A 322 8.40 -0.31 -19.87
C LYS A 322 8.65 -0.81 -18.45
N VAL A 323 7.72 -1.58 -17.94
CA VAL A 323 7.84 -2.33 -16.69
C VAL A 323 7.40 -3.77 -16.95
N ALA A 324 8.27 -4.73 -16.69
CA ALA A 324 8.01 -6.13 -17.02
C ALA A 324 8.67 -7.10 -16.05
N VAL A 325 8.14 -8.32 -15.99
CA VAL A 325 8.78 -9.45 -15.31
C VAL A 325 9.98 -9.90 -16.13
N VAL A 326 11.13 -10.09 -15.47
CA VAL A 326 12.36 -10.55 -16.12
C VAL A 326 12.23 -12.05 -16.45
N GLY A 327 12.43 -12.39 -17.73
CA GLY A 327 12.37 -13.79 -18.18
C GLY A 327 10.96 -14.32 -18.48
N ALA A 328 9.95 -13.44 -18.53
CA ALA A 328 8.58 -13.79 -18.92
C ALA A 328 8.34 -13.65 -20.42
#